data_62d34ab9e7d46d083eaf9b104ce42388
#
_entry.id   62d34ab9e7d46d083eaf9b104ce42388
#
_cell.length_a   1.000
_cell.length_b   1.000
_cell.length_c   1.000
_cell.angle_alpha   90.00
_cell.angle_beta   90.00
_cell.angle_gamma   90.00
#
_symmetry.space_group_name_H-M   'P 1'
#
loop_
_entity.id
_entity.type
_entity.pdbx_description
1 polymer ?
#
loop_
_entity_poly.entity_id
_entity_poly.type
_entity_poly.pdbx_seq_one_letter_code
_entity_poly.pdbx_strand_id
1 'polypeptide(L)'
;MATSVLPEAPPRHLLGIGDIDDLIRGTELGIDTFDCAMPTRLGRHGVALVPDPDKRWRVDLTAARFADSDEPILDGCPCPTCEAGNTRGYLRYLLKNRELTGLRMMVVHNLAFVQRTMARLRQAIIDGRLAEEAAALRGGVAP
;
A
#
# COMPACT_ATOMS: atom_id res chain seq x y z
N MET A 1 13.16 -11.77 -19.88
CA MET A 1 12.89 -10.73 -18.89
C MET A 1 14.17 -9.94 -18.63
N ALA A 2 14.09 -8.63 -18.26
CA ALA A 2 15.29 -7.84 -17.98
C ALA A 2 16.15 -8.45 -16.86
N THR A 3 15.52 -8.99 -15.82
CA THR A 3 16.20 -9.61 -14.67
C THR A 3 17.04 -10.84 -15.02
N SER A 4 16.73 -11.56 -16.11
CA SER A 4 17.50 -12.74 -16.52
C SER A 4 18.85 -12.42 -17.15
N VAL A 5 19.08 -11.15 -17.52
CA VAL A 5 20.34 -10.67 -18.11
C VAL A 5 21.11 -9.71 -17.20
N LEU A 6 20.52 -9.34 -16.06
CA LEU A 6 21.19 -8.50 -15.07
C LEU A 6 22.09 -9.36 -14.15
N PRO A 7 23.25 -8.83 -13.72
CA PRO A 7 24.09 -9.47 -12.73
C PRO A 7 23.32 -9.81 -11.44
N GLU A 8 23.63 -10.92 -10.79
CA GLU A 8 22.99 -11.32 -9.53
C GLU A 8 23.57 -10.64 -8.29
N ALA A 9 24.86 -10.32 -8.30
CA ALA A 9 25.56 -9.81 -7.13
C ALA A 9 25.16 -8.38 -6.72
N PRO A 10 25.00 -7.38 -7.63
CA PRO A 10 24.54 -6.06 -7.22
C PRO A 10 23.02 -6.01 -7.02
N PRO A 11 22.53 -5.19 -6.04
CA PRO A 11 21.09 -4.98 -5.87
C PRO A 11 20.44 -4.44 -7.16
N ARG A 12 19.27 -4.97 -7.47
CA ARG A 12 18.46 -4.59 -8.64
C ARG A 12 17.38 -3.62 -8.23
N HIS A 13 17.39 -2.43 -8.83
CA HIS A 13 16.46 -1.36 -8.53
C HIS A 13 15.48 -1.12 -9.67
N LEU A 14 14.17 -1.01 -9.36
CA LEU A 14 13.13 -0.71 -10.33
C LEU A 14 12.59 0.70 -10.11
N LEU A 15 12.89 1.59 -11.07
CA LEU A 15 12.54 3.01 -11.02
C LEU A 15 11.09 3.29 -11.41
N GLY A 16 10.41 4.12 -10.61
CA GLY A 16 9.12 4.73 -10.95
C GLY A 16 7.93 3.77 -10.96
N ILE A 17 8.11 2.52 -10.55
CA ILE A 17 7.07 1.49 -10.51
C ILE A 17 6.84 1.06 -9.06
N GLY A 18 5.57 1.01 -8.63
CA GLY A 18 5.25 0.72 -7.23
C GLY A 18 3.76 0.51 -6.97
N ASP A 19 2.97 0.10 -7.95
CA ASP A 19 1.67 -0.51 -7.67
C ASP A 19 1.88 -1.82 -6.88
N ILE A 20 0.93 -2.20 -6.04
CA ILE A 20 1.09 -3.35 -5.14
C ILE A 20 1.37 -4.64 -5.92
N ASP A 21 0.65 -4.87 -7.01
CA ASP A 21 0.89 -6.04 -7.87
C ASP A 21 2.30 -6.02 -8.49
N ASP A 22 2.80 -4.84 -8.85
CA ASP A 22 4.14 -4.68 -9.42
C ASP A 22 5.23 -4.91 -8.36
N LEU A 23 5.00 -4.49 -7.11
CA LEU A 23 5.92 -4.76 -6.00
C LEU A 23 6.03 -6.26 -5.74
N ILE A 24 4.89 -6.96 -5.67
CA ILE A 24 4.84 -8.41 -5.47
C ILE A 24 5.56 -9.12 -6.63
N ARG A 25 5.16 -8.80 -7.86
CA ARG A 25 5.73 -9.43 -9.05
C ARG A 25 7.21 -9.10 -9.25
N GLY A 26 7.59 -7.85 -9.03
CA GLY A 26 9.00 -7.42 -9.13
C GLY A 26 9.88 -8.19 -8.14
N THR A 27 9.41 -8.38 -6.91
CA THR A 27 10.12 -9.17 -5.89
C THR A 27 10.27 -10.62 -6.32
N GLU A 28 9.21 -11.26 -6.83
CA GLU A 28 9.28 -12.63 -7.38
C GLU A 28 10.29 -12.77 -8.54
N LEU A 29 10.52 -11.67 -9.26
CA LEU A 29 11.46 -11.61 -10.38
C LEU A 29 12.88 -11.21 -9.98
N GLY A 30 13.14 -11.04 -8.69
CA GLY A 30 14.46 -10.70 -8.16
C GLY A 30 14.80 -9.22 -8.22
N ILE A 31 13.81 -8.34 -8.11
CA ILE A 31 14.01 -6.91 -7.85
C ILE A 31 14.10 -6.71 -6.34
N ASP A 32 15.14 -6.00 -5.89
CA ASP A 32 15.46 -5.81 -4.48
C ASP A 32 14.89 -4.52 -3.91
N THR A 33 14.83 -3.46 -4.73
CA THR A 33 14.38 -2.14 -4.29
C THR A 33 13.52 -1.44 -5.33
N PHE A 34 12.62 -0.59 -4.85
CA PHE A 34 11.66 0.16 -5.67
C PHE A 34 11.62 1.62 -5.23
N ASP A 35 11.33 2.53 -6.16
CA ASP A 35 10.90 3.88 -5.83
C ASP A 35 9.66 4.27 -6.61
N CYS A 36 8.70 4.90 -5.96
CA CYS A 36 7.49 5.36 -6.62
C CYS A 36 6.76 6.43 -5.80
N ALA A 37 6.27 7.45 -6.49
CA ALA A 37 5.42 8.49 -5.89
C ALA A 37 3.95 8.04 -5.70
N MET A 38 3.57 6.82 -6.11
CA MET A 38 2.18 6.37 -6.14
C MET A 38 1.50 6.46 -4.76
N PRO A 39 2.06 5.96 -3.63
CA PRO A 39 1.39 5.99 -2.33
C PRO A 39 1.06 7.41 -1.88
N THR A 40 2.00 8.32 -2.03
CA THR A 40 1.83 9.72 -1.64
C THR A 40 0.89 10.46 -2.58
N ARG A 41 0.96 10.19 -3.89
CA ARG A 41 0.06 10.73 -4.89
C ARG A 41 -1.39 10.32 -4.61
N LEU A 42 -1.65 9.03 -4.39
CA LEU A 42 -2.97 8.53 -4.04
C LEU A 42 -3.51 9.20 -2.77
N GLY A 43 -2.70 9.25 -1.71
CA GLY A 43 -3.09 9.90 -0.44
C GLY A 43 -3.49 11.36 -0.62
N ARG A 44 -2.76 12.12 -1.44
CA ARG A 44 -3.11 13.51 -1.76
C ARG A 44 -4.41 13.67 -2.54
N HIS A 45 -4.89 12.63 -3.20
CA HIS A 45 -6.18 12.61 -3.90
C HIS A 45 -7.30 11.94 -3.09
N GLY A 46 -7.06 11.62 -1.81
CA GLY A 46 -8.06 11.01 -0.94
C GLY A 46 -8.26 9.51 -1.18
N VAL A 47 -7.34 8.87 -1.89
CA VAL A 47 -7.39 7.44 -2.16
C VAL A 47 -6.48 6.70 -1.18
N ALA A 48 -7.06 5.78 -0.40
CA ALA A 48 -6.35 4.88 0.50
C ALA A 48 -5.99 3.56 -0.19
N LEU A 49 -4.87 2.96 0.22
CA LEU A 49 -4.52 1.59 -0.10
C LEU A 49 -5.20 0.63 0.89
N VAL A 50 -5.83 -0.39 0.36
CA VAL A 50 -6.53 -1.44 1.12
C VAL A 50 -6.29 -2.81 0.47
N PRO A 51 -6.42 -3.93 1.21
CA PRO A 51 -6.18 -5.27 0.69
C PRO A 51 -7.38 -5.78 -0.16
N ASP A 52 -7.67 -5.08 -1.25
CA ASP A 52 -8.75 -5.39 -2.19
C ASP A 52 -8.18 -5.38 -3.63
N PRO A 53 -7.62 -6.50 -4.12
CA PRO A 53 -7.02 -6.59 -5.44
C PRO A 53 -8.03 -6.35 -6.56
N ASP A 54 -9.30 -6.72 -6.39
CA ASP A 54 -10.36 -6.51 -7.39
C ASP A 54 -10.60 -5.01 -7.64
N LYS A 55 -10.35 -4.18 -6.64
CA LYS A 55 -10.38 -2.71 -6.72
C LYS A 55 -8.98 -2.10 -6.92
N ARG A 56 -8.03 -2.88 -7.40
CA ARG A 56 -6.64 -2.44 -7.60
C ARG A 56 -6.03 -1.87 -6.32
N TRP A 57 -6.32 -2.49 -5.18
CA TRP A 57 -5.83 -2.10 -3.85
C TRP A 57 -6.24 -0.69 -3.40
N ARG A 58 -7.34 -0.13 -3.91
CA ARG A 58 -7.69 1.28 -3.72
C ARG A 58 -9.10 1.48 -3.24
N VAL A 59 -9.28 2.44 -2.32
CA VAL A 59 -10.57 2.98 -1.94
C VAL A 59 -10.52 4.51 -1.93
N ASP A 60 -11.45 5.14 -2.65
CA ASP A 60 -11.60 6.60 -2.67
C ASP A 60 -12.49 7.03 -1.49
N LEU A 61 -11.87 7.60 -0.46
CA LEU A 61 -12.57 8.09 0.74
C LEU A 61 -13.35 9.39 0.50
N THR A 62 -13.22 10.04 -0.64
CA THR A 62 -14.04 11.21 -0.96
C THR A 62 -15.48 10.86 -1.37
N ALA A 63 -15.75 9.57 -1.62
CA ALA A 63 -17.05 9.06 -2.03
C ALA A 63 -18.14 9.30 -0.96
N ALA A 64 -19.36 9.64 -1.42
CA ALA A 64 -20.48 10.00 -0.53
C ALA A 64 -20.84 8.90 0.47
N ARG A 65 -20.70 7.63 0.09
CA ARG A 65 -21.00 6.47 0.94
C ARG A 65 -20.22 6.43 2.27
N PHE A 66 -19.14 7.19 2.39
CA PHE A 66 -18.33 7.24 3.61
C PHE A 66 -18.67 8.44 4.51
N ALA A 67 -19.73 9.21 4.21
CA ALA A 67 -20.06 10.42 4.97
C ALA A 67 -20.26 10.16 6.47
N ASP A 68 -20.95 9.07 6.79
CA ASP A 68 -21.32 8.70 8.16
C ASP A 68 -20.63 7.38 8.59
N SER A 69 -19.48 7.04 7.98
CA SER A 69 -18.78 5.81 8.29
C SER A 69 -17.91 5.97 9.54
N ASP A 70 -18.18 5.13 10.55
CA ASP A 70 -17.38 5.03 11.77
C ASP A 70 -16.23 4.01 11.67
N GLU A 71 -16.09 3.36 10.50
CA GLU A 71 -15.04 2.38 10.27
C GLU A 71 -13.67 3.05 10.05
N PRO A 72 -12.55 2.42 10.48
CA PRO A 72 -11.21 2.84 10.12
C PRO A 72 -10.95 2.63 8.63
N ILE A 73 -9.85 3.18 8.09
CA ILE A 73 -9.43 2.90 6.70
C ILE A 73 -9.28 1.39 6.49
N LEU A 74 -8.57 0.76 7.41
CA LEU A 74 -8.29 -0.67 7.42
C LEU A 74 -8.28 -1.16 8.86
N ASP A 75 -9.12 -2.14 9.16
CA ASP A 75 -9.18 -2.73 10.49
C ASP A 75 -7.86 -3.44 10.84
N GLY A 76 -7.45 -3.32 12.11
CA GLY A 76 -6.18 -3.87 12.60
C GLY A 76 -4.91 -3.24 11.99
N CYS A 77 -5.02 -2.16 11.22
CA CYS A 77 -3.86 -1.47 10.67
C CYS A 77 -3.09 -0.70 11.75
N PRO A 78 -1.80 -1.00 11.98
CA PRO A 78 -1.01 -0.35 13.03
C PRO A 78 -0.38 0.98 12.58
N CYS A 79 -0.89 1.61 11.51
CA CYS A 79 -0.38 2.92 11.15
C CYS A 79 -0.93 4.01 12.10
N PRO A 80 -0.18 5.11 12.33
CA PRO A 80 -0.62 6.17 13.24
C PRO A 80 -2.00 6.76 12.92
N THR A 81 -2.41 6.76 11.65
CA THR A 81 -3.74 7.25 11.24
C THR A 81 -4.86 6.33 11.73
N CYS A 82 -4.71 5.01 11.60
CA CYS A 82 -5.73 4.04 12.01
C CYS A 82 -5.71 3.83 13.53
N GLU A 83 -4.53 3.73 14.16
CA GLU A 83 -4.39 3.57 15.62
C GLU A 83 -4.97 4.75 16.42
N ALA A 84 -4.92 5.96 15.85
CA ALA A 84 -5.55 7.13 16.46
C ALA A 84 -7.09 7.13 16.38
N GLY A 85 -7.71 6.07 15.86
CA GLY A 85 -9.17 5.95 15.77
C GLY A 85 -9.81 6.86 14.71
N ASN A 86 -9.04 7.34 13.72
CA ASN A 86 -9.59 8.17 12.66
C ASN A 86 -10.50 7.34 11.73
N THR A 87 -11.77 7.71 11.67
CA THR A 87 -12.78 7.04 10.85
C THR A 87 -12.74 7.48 9.39
N ARG A 88 -13.29 6.67 8.49
CA ARG A 88 -13.45 7.03 7.07
C ARG A 88 -14.30 8.29 6.90
N GLY A 89 -15.35 8.44 7.72
CA GLY A 89 -16.21 9.62 7.72
C GLY A 89 -15.45 10.89 8.09
N TYR A 90 -14.65 10.84 9.17
CA TYR A 90 -13.82 11.96 9.58
C TYR A 90 -12.77 12.32 8.53
N LEU A 91 -12.06 11.32 7.99
CA LEU A 91 -11.08 11.54 6.93
C LEU A 91 -11.73 12.15 5.68
N ARG A 92 -12.91 11.64 5.29
CA ARG A 92 -13.68 12.23 4.20
C ARG A 92 -14.01 13.69 4.47
N TYR A 93 -14.46 14.02 5.67
CA TYR A 93 -14.74 15.41 6.06
C TYR A 93 -13.51 16.29 5.87
N LEU A 94 -12.35 15.89 6.37
CA LEU A 94 -11.10 16.63 6.19
C LEU A 94 -10.73 16.81 4.69
N LEU A 95 -10.83 15.73 3.91
CA LEU A 95 -10.51 15.74 2.48
C LEU A 95 -11.43 16.67 1.69
N LYS A 96 -12.74 16.65 1.97
CA LYS A 96 -13.73 17.53 1.31
C LYS A 96 -13.51 18.99 1.64
N ASN A 97 -13.06 19.29 2.84
CA ASN A 97 -12.71 20.65 3.27
C ASN A 97 -11.26 21.06 2.90
N ARG A 98 -10.54 20.18 2.16
CA ARG A 98 -9.15 20.43 1.74
C ARG A 98 -8.18 20.65 2.91
N GLU A 99 -8.45 20.02 4.04
CA GLU A 99 -7.58 20.08 5.22
C GLU A 99 -6.27 19.32 4.98
N LEU A 100 -5.14 20.00 5.17
CA LEU A 100 -3.81 19.40 4.98
C LEU A 100 -3.57 18.20 5.90
N THR A 101 -4.17 18.22 7.09
CA THR A 101 -4.13 17.12 8.05
C THR A 101 -4.70 15.85 7.47
N GLY A 102 -5.85 15.92 6.78
CA GLY A 102 -6.46 14.77 6.09
C GLY A 102 -5.55 14.19 5.01
N LEU A 103 -4.93 15.07 4.19
CA LEU A 103 -3.98 14.64 3.17
C LEU A 103 -2.76 13.92 3.78
N ARG A 104 -2.21 14.48 4.88
CA ARG A 104 -1.10 13.88 5.61
C ARG A 104 -1.46 12.50 6.17
N MET A 105 -2.62 12.37 6.79
CA MET A 105 -3.11 11.11 7.36
C MET A 105 -3.24 10.02 6.29
N MET A 106 -3.79 10.36 5.12
CA MET A 106 -3.90 9.45 3.98
C MET A 106 -2.54 9.02 3.45
N VAL A 107 -1.59 9.96 3.35
CA VAL A 107 -0.22 9.65 2.91
C VAL A 107 0.48 8.72 3.90
N VAL A 108 0.37 8.99 5.21
CA VAL A 108 0.96 8.15 6.27
C VAL A 108 0.41 6.72 6.20
N HIS A 109 -0.91 6.56 6.06
CA HIS A 109 -1.53 5.25 5.90
C HIS A 109 -1.00 4.51 4.67
N ASN A 110 -0.97 5.15 3.52
CA ASN A 110 -0.51 4.52 2.27
C ASN A 110 0.97 4.12 2.33
N LEU A 111 1.82 4.96 2.90
CA LEU A 111 3.23 4.63 3.10
C LEU A 111 3.39 3.43 4.03
N ALA A 112 2.67 3.40 5.16
CA ALA A 112 2.68 2.27 6.08
C ALA A 112 2.21 0.98 5.40
N PHE A 113 1.17 1.03 4.56
CA PHE A 113 0.68 -0.11 3.80
C PHE A 113 1.77 -0.69 2.88
N VAL A 114 2.42 0.16 2.08
CA VAL A 114 3.50 -0.27 1.17
C VAL A 114 4.70 -0.82 1.95
N GLN A 115 5.12 -0.15 3.02
CA GLN A 115 6.25 -0.59 3.84
C GLN A 115 5.99 -1.96 4.47
N ARG A 116 4.77 -2.22 4.94
CA ARG A 116 4.39 -3.51 5.50
C ARG A 116 4.32 -4.61 4.44
N THR A 117 3.81 -4.28 3.24
CA THR A 117 3.85 -5.20 2.09
C THR A 117 5.28 -5.62 1.80
N MET A 118 6.21 -4.67 1.70
CA MET A 118 7.62 -4.97 1.44
C MET A 118 8.28 -5.74 2.59
N ALA A 119 7.96 -5.42 3.84
CA ALA A 119 8.47 -6.14 5.00
C ALA A 119 8.02 -7.61 5.01
N ARG A 120 6.76 -7.89 4.67
CA ARG A 120 6.24 -9.25 4.55
C ARG A 120 6.92 -10.04 3.42
N LEU A 121 7.05 -9.42 2.24
CA LEU A 121 7.76 -10.05 1.12
C LEU A 121 9.23 -10.35 1.48
N ARG A 122 9.92 -9.41 2.14
CA ARG A 122 11.28 -9.63 2.64
C ARG A 122 11.35 -10.79 3.62
N GLN A 123 10.46 -10.85 4.59
CA GLN A 123 10.43 -11.95 5.57
C GLN A 123 10.16 -13.29 4.88
N ALA A 124 9.24 -13.31 3.92
CA ALA A 124 8.91 -14.50 3.15
C ALA A 124 10.10 -15.02 2.31
N ILE A 125 10.95 -14.12 1.80
CA ILE A 125 12.21 -14.52 1.15
C ILE A 125 13.13 -15.23 2.15
N ILE A 126 13.32 -14.64 3.33
CA ILE A 126 14.19 -15.21 4.39
C ILE A 126 13.69 -16.58 4.82
N ASP A 127 12.37 -16.75 4.91
CA ASP A 127 11.72 -18.00 5.33
C ASP A 127 11.57 -19.02 4.19
N GLY A 128 11.96 -18.69 2.95
CA GLY A 128 11.80 -19.56 1.78
C GLY A 128 10.34 -19.76 1.33
N ARG A 129 9.41 -18.85 1.69
CA ARG A 129 7.97 -18.96 1.44
C ARG A 129 7.42 -17.84 0.54
N LEU A 130 8.27 -17.25 -0.30
CA LEU A 130 7.88 -16.09 -1.12
C LEU A 130 6.65 -16.36 -2.01
N ALA A 131 6.59 -17.52 -2.65
CA ALA A 131 5.47 -17.86 -3.54
C ALA A 131 4.12 -17.95 -2.79
N GLU A 132 4.13 -18.54 -1.60
CA GLU A 132 2.96 -18.63 -0.72
C GLU A 132 2.49 -17.25 -0.26
N GLU A 133 3.43 -16.43 0.20
CA GLU A 133 3.13 -15.08 0.67
C GLU A 133 2.63 -14.15 -0.45
N ALA A 134 3.24 -14.24 -1.63
CA ALA A 134 2.81 -13.51 -2.81
C ALA A 134 1.38 -13.88 -3.23
N ALA A 135 1.03 -15.18 -3.15
CA ALA A 135 -0.32 -15.64 -3.41
C ALA A 135 -1.32 -15.13 -2.36
N ALA A 136 -0.96 -15.16 -1.07
CA ALA A 136 -1.79 -14.66 0.02
C ALA A 136 -2.07 -13.15 -0.12
N LEU A 137 -1.04 -12.36 -0.41
CA LEU A 137 -1.21 -10.92 -0.67
C LEU A 137 -2.14 -10.69 -1.86
N ARG A 138 -1.94 -11.37 -3.01
CA ARG A 138 -2.84 -11.26 -4.16
C ARG A 138 -4.27 -11.72 -3.85
N GLY A 139 -4.46 -12.59 -2.89
CA GLY A 139 -5.76 -12.98 -2.37
C GLY A 139 -6.43 -11.95 -1.44
N GLY A 140 -5.79 -10.79 -1.23
CA GLY A 140 -6.36 -9.73 -0.40
C GLY A 140 -6.07 -9.88 1.10
N VAL A 141 -5.08 -10.67 1.48
CA VAL A 141 -4.62 -10.69 2.87
C VAL A 141 -3.91 -9.37 3.19
N ALA A 142 -4.33 -8.70 4.27
CA ALA A 142 -3.75 -7.42 4.69
C ALA A 142 -2.26 -7.56 5.04
N PRO A 143 -1.41 -6.62 4.62
CA PRO A 143 0.01 -6.63 4.93
C PRO A 143 0.29 -6.26 6.39
#